data_9df066f3f113d33ec1a788d726be8125
#
_entry.id   9df066f3f113d33ec1a788d726be8125
#
_cell.length_a   1.000
_cell.length_b   1.000
_cell.length_c   1.000
_cell.angle_alpha   90.00
_cell.angle_beta   90.00
_cell.angle_gamma   90.00
#
_symmetry.space_group_name_H-M   'P 1'
#
loop_
_entity.id
_entity.type
_entity.pdbx_description
1 polymer ?
#
loop_
_entity_poly.entity_id
_entity_poly.type
_entity_poly.pdbx_seq_one_letter_code
_entity_poly.pdbx_strand_id
1 'polypeptide(L)'
;IYAAYMVAQYELTDRFGFKFGARAEQVETYANLNGPELTENDSVNVLTYLFKKGIEEGPYDPDYFKIYPSGFLLFKLTDRKTIQFGYSKKVNRPGRRTISPFPDNTYDITRLRNGNPYLKPEYSDVMELTYSSNSRKMNVSVSTSYKNAKDVIMWWDRDYITFDSTTYEIMSAGNAKNS
;
A
#
# COMPACT_ATOMS: atom_id res chain seq x y z
N ILE A 1 -3.78 12.96 8.00
CA ILE A 1 -4.56 11.71 8.23
C ILE A 1 -5.05 11.74 9.67
N TYR A 2 -6.35 11.64 9.86
CA TYR A 2 -7.00 11.47 11.17
C TYR A 2 -7.55 10.05 11.24
N ALA A 3 -7.34 9.37 12.36
CA ALA A 3 -7.82 8.00 12.52
C ALA A 3 -8.47 7.82 13.90
N ALA A 4 -9.61 7.15 13.92
CA ALA A 4 -10.27 6.67 15.12
C ALA A 4 -10.43 5.15 15.03
N TYR A 5 -10.34 4.45 16.15
CA TYR A 5 -10.54 3.01 16.18
C TYR A 5 -11.38 2.62 17.41
N MET A 6 -12.15 1.58 17.23
CA MET A 6 -12.95 0.96 18.28
C MET A 6 -12.70 -0.55 18.27
N VAL A 7 -12.61 -1.14 19.43
CA VAL A 7 -12.47 -2.58 19.62
C VAL A 7 -13.43 -3.03 20.69
N ALA A 8 -14.19 -4.08 20.40
CA ALA A 8 -15.01 -4.79 21.36
C ALA A 8 -14.56 -6.25 21.43
N GLN A 9 -14.48 -6.79 22.64
CA GLN A 9 -14.17 -8.18 22.89
C GLN A 9 -15.22 -8.75 23.84
N TYR A 10 -15.70 -9.94 23.53
CA TYR A 10 -16.71 -10.61 24.32
C TYR A 10 -16.48 -12.12 24.32
N GLU A 11 -16.60 -12.73 25.49
CA GLU A 11 -16.59 -14.18 25.69
C GLU A 11 -18.04 -14.65 25.82
N LEU A 12 -18.54 -15.29 24.78
CA LEU A 12 -19.93 -15.78 24.73
C LEU A 12 -20.09 -16.99 25.64
N THR A 13 -19.09 -17.85 25.71
CA THR A 13 -19.02 -19.02 26.59
C THR A 13 -17.56 -19.25 26.99
N ASP A 14 -17.31 -20.15 27.97
CA ASP A 14 -15.95 -20.55 28.35
C ASP A 14 -15.09 -21.06 27.16
N ARG A 15 -15.76 -21.47 26.08
CA ARG A 15 -15.10 -22.03 24.88
C ARG A 15 -15.13 -21.14 23.66
N PHE A 16 -16.00 -20.15 23.61
CA PHE A 16 -16.19 -19.32 22.44
C PHE A 16 -16.07 -17.83 22.77
N GLY A 17 -15.12 -17.18 22.14
CA GLY A 17 -14.92 -15.73 22.24
C GLY A 17 -14.82 -15.08 20.87
N PHE A 18 -15.17 -13.81 20.80
CA PHE A 18 -14.96 -13.01 19.61
C PHE A 18 -14.40 -11.64 19.98
N LYS A 19 -13.63 -11.11 19.05
CA LYS A 19 -13.10 -9.75 19.10
C LYS A 19 -13.42 -9.08 17.77
N PHE A 20 -14.04 -7.93 17.81
CA PHE A 20 -14.37 -7.15 16.65
C PHE A 20 -13.76 -5.76 16.79
N GLY A 21 -13.19 -5.24 15.69
CA GLY A 21 -12.62 -3.91 15.64
C GLY A 21 -12.94 -3.22 14.33
N ALA A 22 -13.00 -1.91 14.38
CA ALA A 22 -13.08 -1.07 13.19
C ALA A 22 -12.16 0.14 13.37
N ARG A 23 -11.43 0.47 12.33
CA ARG A 23 -10.62 1.69 12.22
C ARG A 23 -11.22 2.56 11.13
N ALA A 24 -11.62 3.77 11.47
CA ALA A 24 -12.07 4.78 10.54
C ALA A 24 -10.94 5.78 10.28
N GLU A 25 -10.71 6.13 9.03
CA GLU A 25 -9.67 7.08 8.63
C GLU A 25 -10.22 8.13 7.68
N GLN A 26 -9.95 9.38 8.01
CA GLN A 26 -10.01 10.52 7.10
C GLN A 26 -8.61 10.81 6.61
N VAL A 27 -8.40 10.72 5.31
CA VAL A 27 -7.11 11.02 4.67
C VAL A 27 -7.28 12.29 3.87
N GLU A 28 -6.45 13.26 4.18
CA GLU A 28 -6.26 14.48 3.43
C GLU A 28 -4.80 14.48 2.96
N THR A 29 -4.58 14.52 1.67
CA THR A 29 -3.24 14.53 1.09
C THR A 29 -3.08 15.80 0.30
N TYR A 30 -2.21 16.66 0.78
CA TYR A 30 -1.83 17.86 0.07
C TYR A 30 -0.42 17.69 -0.50
N ALA A 31 -0.27 17.74 -1.80
CA ALA A 31 1.02 17.76 -2.47
C ALA A 31 1.19 19.11 -3.18
N ASN A 32 2.09 19.94 -2.67
CA ASN A 32 2.51 21.15 -3.37
C ASN A 32 3.77 20.83 -4.18
N LEU A 33 3.63 20.82 -5.49
CA LEU A 33 4.73 20.59 -6.42
C LEU A 33 5.43 21.92 -6.74
N ASN A 34 6.07 22.52 -5.73
CA ASN A 34 6.95 23.67 -5.95
C ASN A 34 8.28 23.17 -6.49
N GLY A 35 8.45 23.24 -7.78
CA GLY A 35 9.75 23.04 -8.43
C GLY A 35 10.49 24.36 -8.63
N PRO A 36 11.79 24.33 -8.97
CA PRO A 36 12.49 25.52 -9.43
C PRO A 36 11.78 26.09 -10.65
N GLU A 37 11.74 27.42 -10.79
CA GLU A 37 11.27 28.04 -12.01
C GLU A 37 12.14 27.55 -13.17
N LEU A 38 11.53 26.79 -14.09
CA LEU A 38 12.21 26.28 -15.28
C LEU A 38 12.19 27.39 -16.34
N THR A 39 13.36 27.81 -16.76
CA THR A 39 13.52 28.77 -17.87
C THR A 39 13.44 28.04 -19.21
N GLU A 40 13.17 28.78 -20.30
CA GLU A 40 13.12 28.20 -21.66
C GLU A 40 14.41 27.48 -22.06
N ASN A 41 15.54 27.84 -21.46
CA ASN A 41 16.84 27.20 -21.69
C ASN A 41 17.03 25.87 -20.95
N ASP A 42 16.16 25.55 -19.99
CA ASP A 42 16.24 24.31 -19.19
C ASP A 42 15.70 23.08 -19.92
N SER A 43 15.22 23.22 -21.16
CA SER A 43 14.73 22.13 -22.03
C SER A 43 15.80 21.14 -22.46
N VAL A 44 17.05 21.36 -22.05
CA VAL A 44 18.25 20.67 -22.61
C VAL A 44 18.51 19.32 -21.91
N ASN A 45 17.76 18.97 -20.84
CA ASN A 45 18.01 17.75 -20.09
C ASN A 45 16.72 16.91 -19.97
N VAL A 46 16.84 15.59 -20.20
CA VAL A 46 15.73 14.65 -20.05
C VAL A 46 15.06 14.72 -18.66
N LEU A 47 15.84 14.97 -17.61
CA LEU A 47 15.33 15.15 -16.25
C LEU A 47 14.42 16.38 -16.14
N THR A 48 14.81 17.48 -16.75
CA THR A 48 14.03 18.72 -16.79
C THR A 48 12.74 18.54 -17.58
N TYR A 49 12.78 17.83 -18.70
CA TYR A 49 11.62 17.49 -19.49
C TYR A 49 10.59 16.66 -18.67
N LEU A 50 11.05 15.61 -18.00
CA LEU A 50 10.20 14.76 -17.18
C LEU A 50 9.65 15.49 -15.94
N PHE A 51 10.45 16.37 -15.38
CA PHE A 51 10.05 17.23 -14.27
C PHE A 51 8.90 18.17 -14.68
N LYS A 52 9.05 18.84 -15.82
CA LYS A 52 8.02 19.72 -16.38
C LYS A 52 6.72 18.96 -16.64
N LYS A 53 6.82 17.79 -17.29
CA LYS A 53 5.66 16.93 -17.53
C LYS A 53 4.97 16.52 -16.22
N GLY A 54 5.72 16.15 -15.17
CA GLY A 54 5.15 15.79 -13.86
C GLY A 54 4.42 16.96 -13.15
N ILE A 55 4.88 18.19 -13.35
CA ILE A 55 4.21 19.40 -12.83
C ILE A 55 2.91 19.70 -13.60
N GLU A 56 2.94 19.54 -14.93
CA GLU A 56 1.78 19.80 -15.81
C GLU A 56 0.61 18.86 -15.53
N GLU A 57 0.89 17.62 -15.08
CA GLU A 57 -0.13 16.65 -14.70
C GLU A 57 -0.86 17.04 -13.41
N GLY A 58 -0.33 17.99 -12.64
CA GLY A 58 -0.96 18.60 -11.48
C GLY A 58 -0.89 17.77 -10.18
N PRO A 59 -1.29 18.37 -9.06
CA PRO A 59 -1.29 17.68 -7.79
C PRO A 59 -2.42 16.64 -7.74
N TYR A 60 -2.11 15.45 -7.29
CA TYR A 60 -3.11 14.45 -6.91
C TYR A 60 -3.51 14.69 -5.45
N ASP A 61 -4.78 14.97 -5.24
CA ASP A 61 -5.36 15.23 -3.92
C ASP A 61 -6.52 14.26 -3.65
N PRO A 62 -6.25 13.04 -3.20
CA PRO A 62 -7.31 12.13 -2.83
C PRO A 62 -7.71 12.37 -1.37
N ASP A 63 -8.73 13.18 -1.17
CA ASP A 63 -9.44 13.19 0.09
C ASP A 63 -10.41 12.03 0.13
N TYR A 64 -10.29 11.18 1.15
CA TYR A 64 -11.22 10.07 1.31
C TYR A 64 -11.42 9.68 2.77
N PHE A 65 -12.64 9.20 3.05
CA PHE A 65 -12.98 8.54 4.30
C PHE A 65 -13.16 7.05 4.06
N LYS A 66 -12.54 6.22 4.92
CA LYS A 66 -12.62 4.77 4.80
C LYS A 66 -12.62 4.06 6.13
N ILE A 67 -13.36 2.94 6.19
CA ILE A 67 -13.45 2.07 7.37
C ILE A 67 -12.75 0.75 7.06
N TYR A 68 -11.91 0.30 8.00
CA TYR A 68 -11.16 -0.95 7.95
C TYR A 68 -11.65 -1.86 9.09
N PRO A 69 -12.56 -2.79 8.80
CA PRO A 69 -13.03 -3.75 9.77
C PRO A 69 -12.00 -4.83 10.05
N SER A 70 -12.01 -5.36 11.26
CA SER A 70 -11.28 -6.57 11.65
C SER A 70 -12.12 -7.39 12.62
N GLY A 71 -11.96 -8.70 12.58
CA GLY A 71 -12.69 -9.59 13.48
C GLY A 71 -11.91 -10.86 13.73
N PHE A 72 -12.04 -11.41 14.93
CA PHE A 72 -11.43 -12.67 15.35
C PHE A 72 -12.46 -13.48 16.10
N LEU A 73 -12.54 -14.76 15.74
CA LEU A 73 -13.32 -15.77 16.43
C LEU A 73 -12.36 -16.75 17.06
N LEU A 74 -12.49 -16.97 18.34
CA LEU A 74 -11.69 -17.92 19.11
C LEU A 74 -12.58 -19.07 19.57
N PHE A 75 -12.14 -20.30 19.27
CA PHE A 75 -12.80 -21.51 19.77
C PHE A 75 -11.81 -22.39 20.51
N LYS A 76 -12.07 -22.61 21.80
CA LYS A 76 -11.31 -23.52 22.67
C LYS A 76 -11.85 -24.93 22.49
N LEU A 77 -11.14 -25.78 21.75
CA LEU A 77 -11.47 -27.21 21.63
C LEU A 77 -11.31 -27.93 22.96
N THR A 78 -10.24 -27.57 23.69
CA THR A 78 -9.95 -28.00 25.07
C THR A 78 -9.20 -26.86 25.77
N ASP A 79 -8.90 -26.97 27.06
CA ASP A 79 -8.09 -26.00 27.81
C ASP A 79 -6.68 -25.76 27.19
N ARG A 80 -6.25 -26.65 26.32
CA ARG A 80 -4.91 -26.63 25.72
C ARG A 80 -4.90 -26.51 24.18
N LYS A 81 -6.06 -26.55 23.55
CA LYS A 81 -6.18 -26.52 22.08
C LYS A 81 -7.17 -25.46 21.67
N THR A 82 -6.75 -24.60 20.77
CA THR A 82 -7.57 -23.50 20.26
C THR A 82 -7.53 -23.44 18.75
N ILE A 83 -8.65 -23.02 18.17
CA ILE A 83 -8.74 -22.61 16.77
C ILE A 83 -9.12 -21.13 16.78
N GLN A 84 -8.43 -20.35 15.97
CA GLN A 84 -8.72 -18.94 15.77
C GLN A 84 -8.93 -18.68 14.29
N PHE A 85 -10.03 -18.03 13.96
CA PHE A 85 -10.29 -17.47 12.66
C PHE A 85 -10.21 -15.95 12.74
N GLY A 86 -9.46 -15.33 11.84
CA GLY A 86 -9.29 -13.89 11.73
C GLY A 86 -9.67 -13.36 10.37
N TYR A 87 -10.29 -12.20 10.33
CA TYR A 87 -10.47 -11.38 9.13
C TYR A 87 -9.98 -9.97 9.40
N SER A 88 -9.27 -9.39 8.46
CA SER A 88 -8.88 -7.98 8.53
C SER A 88 -8.80 -7.34 7.16
N LYS A 89 -9.35 -6.13 7.04
CA LYS A 89 -9.14 -5.26 5.89
C LYS A 89 -7.95 -4.35 6.14
N LYS A 90 -6.99 -4.35 5.21
CA LYS A 90 -5.75 -3.56 5.31
C LYS A 90 -5.61 -2.61 4.14
N VAL A 91 -4.89 -1.53 4.36
CA VAL A 91 -4.50 -0.57 3.33
C VAL A 91 -2.98 -0.42 3.30
N ASN A 92 -2.42 -0.43 2.09
CA ASN A 92 -1.03 -0.12 1.82
C ASN A 92 -1.00 1.12 0.91
N ARG A 93 -0.49 2.23 1.43
CA ARG A 93 -0.43 3.50 0.70
C ARG A 93 0.88 3.61 -0.05
N PRO A 94 0.85 4.21 -1.25
CA PRO A 94 2.09 4.48 -1.98
C PRO A 94 2.98 5.40 -1.14
N GLY A 95 4.28 5.08 -1.12
CA GLY A 95 5.28 5.90 -0.44
C GLY A 95 5.62 7.16 -1.22
N ARG A 96 6.22 8.16 -0.56
CA ARG A 96 6.60 9.44 -1.20
C ARG A 96 7.39 9.28 -2.50
N ARG A 97 8.35 8.37 -2.55
CA ARG A 97 9.14 8.12 -3.76
C ARG A 97 8.32 7.52 -4.90
N THR A 98 7.28 6.79 -4.55
CA THR A 98 6.42 6.11 -5.53
C THR A 98 5.42 7.07 -6.18
N ILE A 99 5.03 8.13 -5.46
CA ILE A 99 4.12 9.17 -5.97
C ILE A 99 4.84 10.44 -6.43
N SER A 100 6.14 10.57 -6.14
CA SER A 100 6.90 11.76 -6.56
C SER A 100 7.04 11.79 -8.08
N PRO A 101 6.56 12.82 -8.77
CA PRO A 101 6.69 12.92 -10.23
C PRO A 101 8.11 13.27 -10.68
N PHE A 102 9.03 13.39 -9.73
CA PHE A 102 10.41 13.77 -10.01
C PHE A 102 11.25 12.55 -10.32
N PRO A 103 11.95 12.53 -11.45
CA PRO A 103 12.79 11.42 -11.84
C PRO A 103 14.00 11.27 -10.92
N ASP A 104 14.32 10.03 -10.60
CA ASP A 104 15.49 9.65 -9.81
C ASP A 104 16.41 8.76 -10.66
N ASN A 105 17.68 9.16 -10.77
CA ASN A 105 18.72 8.48 -11.55
C ASN A 105 19.73 7.73 -10.66
N THR A 106 19.35 7.32 -9.47
CA THR A 106 20.25 6.79 -8.42
C THR A 106 21.07 5.57 -8.88
N TYR A 107 20.64 4.84 -9.90
CA TYR A 107 21.26 3.56 -10.27
C TYR A 107 21.99 3.58 -11.61
N ASP A 108 21.50 4.32 -12.58
CA ASP A 108 22.07 4.39 -13.92
C ASP A 108 21.66 5.71 -14.57
N ILE A 109 22.60 6.33 -15.31
CA ILE A 109 22.35 7.60 -15.98
C ILE A 109 21.29 7.47 -17.08
N THR A 110 21.11 6.27 -17.65
CA THR A 110 20.13 5.97 -18.70
C THR A 110 18.88 5.28 -18.21
N ARG A 111 18.82 4.92 -16.89
CA ARG A 111 17.66 4.30 -16.27
C ARG A 111 17.11 5.22 -15.21
N LEU A 112 15.97 5.79 -15.51
CA LEU A 112 15.29 6.76 -14.65
C LEU A 112 14.10 6.10 -13.98
N ARG A 113 13.88 6.42 -12.71
CA ARG A 113 12.65 6.08 -12.01
C ARG A 113 11.80 7.33 -11.89
N ASN A 114 10.56 7.24 -12.34
CA ASN A 114 9.59 8.31 -12.18
C ASN A 114 8.43 7.81 -11.33
N GLY A 115 8.11 8.49 -10.24
CA GLY A 115 6.94 8.16 -9.45
C GLY A 115 5.66 8.56 -10.19
N ASN A 116 4.55 7.92 -9.79
CA ASN A 116 3.24 8.19 -10.37
C ASN A 116 2.34 8.81 -9.29
N PRO A 117 2.00 10.10 -9.40
CA PRO A 117 1.15 10.77 -8.41
C PRO A 117 -0.29 10.24 -8.40
N TYR A 118 -0.73 9.56 -9.46
CA TYR A 118 -2.09 9.02 -9.60
C TYR A 118 -2.27 7.62 -9.02
N LEU A 119 -1.28 7.10 -8.30
CA LEU A 119 -1.37 5.78 -7.66
C LEU A 119 -2.47 5.74 -6.60
N LYS A 120 -3.33 4.73 -6.73
CA LYS A 120 -4.33 4.42 -5.71
C LYS A 120 -3.72 3.60 -4.59
N PRO A 121 -4.20 3.73 -3.35
CA PRO A 121 -3.83 2.82 -2.27
C PRO A 121 -4.23 1.37 -2.61
N GLU A 122 -3.34 0.42 -2.29
CA GLU A 122 -3.64 -1.01 -2.34
C GLU A 122 -4.52 -1.39 -1.15
N TYR A 123 -5.61 -2.09 -1.39
CA TYR A 123 -6.47 -2.65 -0.35
C TYR A 123 -6.38 -4.16 -0.35
N SER A 124 -6.30 -4.76 0.83
CA SER A 124 -6.29 -6.21 0.95
C SER A 124 -7.25 -6.69 2.03
N ASP A 125 -7.97 -7.75 1.66
CA ASP A 125 -8.76 -8.55 2.58
C ASP A 125 -7.91 -9.76 2.97
N VAL A 126 -7.65 -9.94 4.26
CA VAL A 126 -6.82 -11.02 4.81
C VAL A 126 -7.68 -11.89 5.70
N MET A 127 -7.73 -13.19 5.38
CA MET A 127 -8.34 -14.22 6.21
C MET A 127 -7.25 -15.12 6.75
N GLU A 128 -7.33 -15.46 8.02
CA GLU A 128 -6.32 -16.26 8.70
C GLU A 128 -6.99 -17.32 9.58
N LEU A 129 -6.49 -18.56 9.50
CA LEU A 129 -6.92 -19.66 10.35
C LEU A 129 -5.69 -20.18 11.08
N THR A 130 -5.77 -20.17 12.41
CA THR A 130 -4.69 -20.64 13.29
C THR A 130 -5.19 -21.74 14.20
N TYR A 131 -4.48 -22.86 14.23
CA TYR A 131 -4.64 -23.90 15.24
C TYR A 131 -3.45 -23.85 16.19
N SER A 132 -3.73 -23.85 17.49
CA SER A 132 -2.68 -23.88 18.53
C SER A 132 -2.93 -25.01 19.53
N SER A 133 -1.86 -25.70 19.91
CA SER A 133 -1.88 -26.76 20.92
C SER A 133 -0.75 -26.55 21.90
N ASN A 134 -1.08 -26.36 23.18
CA ASN A 134 -0.14 -26.14 24.26
C ASN A 134 -0.10 -27.35 25.18
N SER A 135 1.04 -28.02 25.24
CA SER A 135 1.27 -29.12 26.17
C SER A 135 2.45 -28.81 27.10
N ARG A 136 2.58 -29.58 28.18
CA ARG A 136 3.72 -29.38 29.11
C ARG A 136 5.10 -29.55 28.45
N LYS A 137 5.19 -30.32 27.36
CA LYS A 137 6.45 -30.65 26.69
C LYS A 137 6.64 -29.93 25.37
N MET A 138 5.57 -29.50 24.72
CA MET A 138 5.63 -28.97 23.36
C MET A 138 4.45 -28.00 23.10
N ASN A 139 4.76 -26.86 22.47
CA ASN A 139 3.79 -25.94 21.96
C ASN A 139 3.85 -25.99 20.42
N VAL A 140 2.70 -26.20 19.78
CA VAL A 140 2.58 -26.25 18.32
C VAL A 140 1.54 -25.21 17.90
N SER A 141 1.89 -24.41 16.89
CA SER A 141 0.96 -23.51 16.21
C SER A 141 1.11 -23.68 14.71
N VAL A 142 -0.02 -23.85 14.05
CA VAL A 142 -0.09 -23.95 12.57
C VAL A 142 -1.07 -22.89 12.10
N SER A 143 -0.61 -22.04 11.18
CA SER A 143 -1.43 -20.98 10.60
C SER A 143 -1.45 -21.11 9.08
N THR A 144 -2.61 -20.82 8.50
CA THR A 144 -2.77 -20.60 7.07
C THR A 144 -3.46 -19.26 6.84
N SER A 145 -3.09 -18.56 5.77
CA SER A 145 -3.68 -17.28 5.44
C SER A 145 -4.01 -17.18 3.95
N TYR A 146 -5.09 -16.48 3.66
CA TYR A 146 -5.50 -16.10 2.32
C TYR A 146 -5.56 -14.56 2.25
N LYS A 147 -4.87 -13.99 1.26
CA LYS A 147 -4.87 -12.55 1.00
C LYS A 147 -5.42 -12.28 -0.40
N ASN A 148 -6.46 -11.48 -0.48
CA ASN A 148 -6.96 -10.92 -1.73
C ASN A 148 -6.62 -9.43 -1.76
N ALA A 149 -5.81 -8.99 -2.73
CA ALA A 149 -5.37 -7.61 -2.87
C ALA A 149 -5.91 -6.98 -4.15
N LYS A 150 -6.33 -5.71 -4.04
CA LYS A 150 -6.80 -4.88 -5.17
C LYS A 150 -5.88 -3.68 -5.29
N ASP A 151 -5.73 -3.19 -6.54
CA ASP A 151 -4.89 -2.03 -6.87
C ASP A 151 -3.44 -2.19 -6.39
N VAL A 152 -2.87 -3.41 -6.53
CA VAL A 152 -1.51 -3.72 -6.09
C VAL A 152 -0.51 -2.79 -6.76
N ILE A 153 0.33 -2.15 -5.95
CA ILE A 153 1.34 -1.19 -6.43
C ILE A 153 2.58 -1.96 -6.89
N MET A 154 2.92 -1.80 -8.17
CA MET A 154 4.05 -2.49 -8.79
C MET A 154 4.86 -1.52 -9.67
N TRP A 155 6.17 -1.74 -9.77
CA TRP A 155 7.06 -1.08 -10.71
C TRP A 155 7.16 -1.93 -11.98
N TRP A 156 6.31 -1.65 -12.95
CA TRP A 156 6.21 -2.48 -14.14
C TRP A 156 6.04 -1.70 -15.44
N ASP A 157 5.62 -0.45 -15.34
CA ASP A 157 5.44 0.40 -16.51
C ASP A 157 6.80 0.91 -16.98
N ARG A 158 7.14 0.65 -18.23
CA ARG A 158 8.40 1.04 -18.85
C ARG A 158 8.12 1.82 -20.10
N ASP A 159 8.69 2.99 -20.16
CA ASP A 159 8.66 3.88 -21.31
C ASP A 159 10.10 4.18 -21.75
N TYR A 160 10.27 4.52 -23.01
CA TYR A 160 11.56 4.84 -23.58
C TYR A 160 11.49 6.21 -24.24
N ILE A 161 12.39 7.10 -23.83
CA ILE A 161 12.51 8.44 -24.42
C ILE A 161 13.91 8.58 -25.00
N THR A 162 13.98 8.98 -26.29
CA THR A 162 15.25 9.33 -26.91
C THR A 162 15.44 10.84 -26.84
N PHE A 163 16.51 11.25 -26.17
CA PHE A 163 16.88 12.65 -26.01
C PHE A 163 18.36 12.81 -26.30
N ASP A 164 18.73 13.75 -27.19
CA ASP A 164 20.10 14.02 -27.61
C ASP A 164 20.87 12.74 -28.01
N SER A 165 20.26 11.94 -28.91
CA SER A 165 20.78 10.66 -29.41
C SER A 165 20.98 9.56 -28.35
N THR A 166 20.56 9.77 -27.08
CA THR A 166 20.62 8.80 -26.01
C THR A 166 19.19 8.32 -25.68
N THR A 167 19.01 7.01 -25.61
CA THR A 167 17.72 6.41 -25.19
C THR A 167 17.72 6.14 -23.69
N TYR A 168 16.74 6.68 -23.02
CA TYR A 168 16.50 6.53 -21.59
C TYR A 168 15.35 5.58 -21.35
N GLU A 169 15.54 4.61 -20.46
CA GLU A 169 14.47 3.76 -19.94
C GLU A 169 13.84 4.46 -18.71
N ILE A 170 12.53 4.69 -18.74
CA ILE A 170 11.79 5.28 -17.63
C ILE A 170 10.93 4.19 -17.02
N MET A 171 11.16 3.91 -15.75
CA MET A 171 10.37 2.96 -14.98
C MET A 171 9.38 3.71 -14.07
N SER A 172 8.10 3.46 -14.24
CA SER A 172 7.03 4.04 -13.42
C SER A 172 6.30 2.99 -12.60
N ALA A 173 5.77 3.42 -11.46
CA ALA A 173 4.90 2.60 -10.66
C ALA A 173 3.45 2.71 -11.16
N GLY A 174 2.74 1.59 -11.17
CA GLY A 174 1.34 1.49 -11.56
C GLY A 174 0.55 0.62 -10.60
N ASN A 175 -0.77 0.78 -10.60
CA ASN A 175 -1.67 -0.15 -9.93
C ASN A 175 -1.99 -1.31 -10.89
N ALA A 176 -1.73 -2.55 -10.46
CA ALA A 176 -2.14 -3.72 -11.21
C ALA A 176 -3.66 -3.77 -11.32
N LYS A 177 -4.18 -3.87 -12.54
CA LYS A 177 -5.61 -4.12 -12.74
C LYS A 177 -5.89 -5.56 -12.32
N ASN A 178 -6.87 -5.75 -11.45
CA ASN A 178 -7.39 -7.08 -11.19
C ASN A 178 -7.97 -7.62 -12.50
N SER A 179 -7.43 -8.71 -12.96
CA SER A 179 -8.00 -9.53 -14.04
C SER A 179 -9.02 -10.51 -13.47
#